data_9a13b6007723f491dab2c8c43bada776
#
_entry.id   9a13b6007723f491dab2c8c43bada776
#
_cell.length_a   1.000
_cell.length_b   1.000
_cell.length_c   1.000
_cell.angle_alpha   90.00
_cell.angle_beta   90.00
_cell.angle_gamma   90.00
#
_symmetry.space_group_name_H-M   'P 1'
#
loop_
_entity.id
_entity.type
_entity.pdbx_description
1 polymer ?
#
loop_
_entity_poly.entity_id
_entity_poly.type
_entity_poly.pdbx_seq_one_letter_code
_entity_poly.pdbx_strand_id
1 'polypeptide(L)'
;GKENQGLPNFNVALERDNMNVGNILREAGYATGFVGKFHLTSSLDFPEFYKGKDKWINIPKDASPGPETSAQFQHNERWMRRYFKTLGFSWAKNVYPENLHSPYSLHNPEWTTVAALEFIEENKDGPFYLHLCSTLLHGPDKSWRRSMDHPLVTGEGEVESLPEVM
;
A
#
# COMPACT_ATOMS: atom_id res chain seq x y z
N GLY A 1 24.15 -6.45 -11.09
CA GLY A 1 23.21 -6.81 -11.22
C GLY A 1 21.76 -6.41 -11.33
N LYS A 2 21.47 -5.28 -11.97
CA LYS A 2 20.09 -4.80 -12.14
C LYS A 2 19.26 -5.61 -13.15
N GLU A 3 19.90 -6.46 -13.90
CA GLU A 3 19.33 -7.29 -14.97
C GLU A 3 18.35 -8.38 -14.46
N ASN A 4 18.43 -8.74 -13.20
CA ASN A 4 17.63 -9.82 -12.61
C ASN A 4 16.41 -9.33 -11.82
N GLN A 5 16.13 -8.04 -11.77
CA GLN A 5 15.01 -7.50 -10.98
C GLN A 5 13.63 -7.68 -11.64
N GLY A 6 13.57 -8.18 -12.83
CA GLY A 6 12.32 -8.52 -13.49
C GLY A 6 11.87 -9.98 -13.33
N LEU A 7 12.63 -10.81 -12.65
CA LEU A 7 12.26 -12.20 -12.45
C LEU A 7 11.32 -12.34 -11.24
N PRO A 8 10.26 -13.15 -11.36
CA PRO A 8 9.28 -13.35 -10.30
C PRO A 8 9.87 -14.19 -9.16
N ASN A 9 10.73 -13.59 -8.38
CA ASN A 9 11.12 -14.13 -7.09
C ASN A 9 10.36 -13.36 -6.02
N PHE A 10 9.64 -14.06 -5.17
CA PHE A 10 8.80 -13.45 -4.12
C PHE A 10 9.58 -12.65 -3.05
N ASN A 11 10.91 -12.67 -3.10
CA ASN A 11 11.79 -12.03 -2.14
C ASN A 11 12.66 -10.93 -2.76
N VAL A 12 12.15 -10.21 -3.75
CA VAL A 12 12.88 -9.12 -4.41
C VAL A 12 12.39 -7.78 -3.88
N ALA A 13 13.33 -6.89 -3.57
CA ALA A 13 13.05 -5.48 -3.29
C ALA A 13 13.32 -4.62 -4.54
N LEU A 14 12.53 -3.59 -4.73
CA LEU A 14 12.85 -2.55 -5.70
C LEU A 14 13.95 -1.66 -5.13
N GLU A 15 15.12 -1.65 -5.76
CA GLU A 15 16.22 -0.78 -5.38
C GLU A 15 15.90 0.68 -5.75
N ARG A 16 16.27 1.63 -4.88
CA ARG A 16 15.93 3.05 -5.05
C ARG A 16 16.57 3.71 -6.25
N ASP A 17 17.73 3.23 -6.66
CA ASP A 17 18.46 3.73 -7.82
C ASP A 17 17.99 3.08 -9.13
N ASN A 18 17.02 2.16 -9.06
CA ASN A 18 16.39 1.64 -10.26
C ASN A 18 15.40 2.64 -10.82
N MET A 19 15.63 2.99 -12.06
CA MET A 19 14.66 3.75 -12.83
C MET A 19 13.37 2.92 -12.99
N ASN A 20 12.27 3.46 -12.53
CA ASN A 20 10.96 2.84 -12.61
C ASN A 20 9.95 3.84 -13.21
N VAL A 21 8.74 3.37 -13.47
CA VAL A 21 7.68 4.19 -14.08
C VAL A 21 7.37 5.47 -13.28
N GLY A 22 7.44 5.42 -11.95
CA GLY A 22 7.24 6.59 -11.08
C GLY A 22 8.29 7.68 -11.32
N ASN A 23 9.57 7.29 -11.41
CA ASN A 23 10.65 8.24 -11.72
C ASN A 23 10.47 8.87 -13.11
N ILE A 24 10.29 8.02 -14.13
CA ILE A 24 10.19 8.44 -15.53
C ILE A 24 9.04 9.44 -15.73
N LEU A 25 7.86 9.10 -15.22
CA LEU A 25 6.69 9.94 -15.41
C LEU A 25 6.74 11.21 -14.57
N ARG A 26 7.29 11.15 -13.34
CA ARG A 26 7.52 12.35 -12.55
C ARG A 26 8.50 13.31 -13.23
N GLU A 27 9.58 12.82 -13.81
CA GLU A 27 10.53 13.64 -14.59
C GLU A 27 9.88 14.23 -15.83
N ALA A 28 8.90 13.56 -16.41
CA ALA A 28 8.08 14.06 -17.51
C ALA A 28 6.98 15.05 -17.08
N GLY A 29 6.90 15.41 -15.78
CA GLY A 29 5.94 16.38 -15.26
C GLY A 29 4.59 15.81 -14.85
N TYR A 30 4.44 14.48 -14.77
CA TYR A 30 3.22 13.85 -14.27
C TYR A 30 3.16 13.85 -12.73
N ALA A 31 1.99 14.05 -12.17
CA ALA A 31 1.71 13.63 -10.80
C ALA A 31 1.70 12.10 -10.77
N THR A 32 2.46 11.49 -9.85
CA THR A 32 2.61 10.03 -9.78
C THR A 32 2.11 9.50 -8.46
N GLY A 33 1.07 8.64 -8.49
CA GLY A 33 0.42 8.06 -7.32
C GLY A 33 0.57 6.55 -7.24
N PHE A 34 0.67 6.02 -6.01
CA PHE A 34 0.62 4.59 -5.74
C PHE A 34 -0.39 4.28 -4.64
N VAL A 35 -1.25 3.28 -4.88
CA VAL A 35 -2.28 2.80 -3.95
C VAL A 35 -2.32 1.28 -3.97
N GLY A 36 -2.51 0.66 -2.80
CA GLY A 36 -2.76 -0.76 -2.68
C GLY A 36 -1.53 -1.60 -2.40
N LYS A 37 -1.56 -2.87 -2.80
CA LYS A 37 -0.54 -3.86 -2.46
C LYS A 37 0.77 -3.66 -3.24
N PHE A 38 1.88 -3.70 -2.52
CA PHE A 38 3.22 -3.66 -3.11
C PHE A 38 4.10 -4.79 -2.57
N HIS A 39 4.35 -5.81 -3.38
CA HIS A 39 5.07 -7.01 -2.96
C HIS A 39 6.59 -6.96 -3.18
N LEU A 40 7.12 -5.92 -3.83
CA LEU A 40 8.55 -5.78 -4.09
C LEU A 40 9.31 -5.17 -2.90
N THR A 41 8.89 -5.52 -1.71
CA THR A 41 9.61 -5.25 -0.47
C THR A 41 10.06 -6.59 0.10
N SER A 42 11.31 -6.93 -0.03
CA SER A 42 11.84 -8.05 0.75
C SER A 42 11.67 -7.73 2.22
N SER A 43 11.08 -8.65 2.99
CA SER A 43 10.97 -8.52 4.45
C SER A 43 12.34 -8.39 5.13
N LEU A 44 13.42 -8.65 4.40
CA LEU A 44 14.80 -8.63 4.90
C LEU A 44 15.57 -7.34 4.53
N ASP A 45 15.08 -6.58 3.53
CA ASP A 45 15.82 -5.47 2.94
C ASP A 45 15.12 -4.12 3.06
N PHE A 46 14.33 -3.91 4.11
CA PHE A 46 13.84 -2.57 4.41
C PHE A 46 15.05 -1.64 4.62
N PRO A 47 15.04 -0.49 3.94
CA PRO A 47 16.19 0.40 3.93
C PRO A 47 16.67 0.76 5.33
N GLU A 48 17.97 0.68 5.54
CA GLU A 48 18.61 0.98 6.82
C GLU A 48 18.28 2.36 7.41
N PHE A 49 17.84 3.33 6.58
CA PHE A 49 17.51 4.67 7.06
C PHE A 49 16.19 4.72 7.85
N TYR A 50 15.40 3.63 7.89
CA TYR A 50 14.22 3.51 8.74
C TYR A 50 14.52 2.71 10.03
N LYS A 51 15.66 2.96 10.64
CA LYS A 51 16.05 2.39 11.94
C LYS A 51 15.41 3.14 13.11
N GLY A 52 15.45 2.53 14.28
CA GLY A 52 14.99 3.15 15.52
C GLY A 52 13.47 3.20 15.65
N LYS A 53 12.93 4.35 16.06
CA LYS A 53 11.48 4.53 16.26
C LYS A 53 10.67 4.47 14.97
N ASP A 54 11.31 4.70 13.85
CA ASP A 54 10.68 4.69 12.53
C ASP A 54 10.81 3.36 11.78
N LYS A 55 11.26 2.30 12.45
CA LYS A 55 11.37 0.97 11.83
C LYS A 55 10.01 0.37 11.54
N TRP A 56 9.95 -0.51 10.56
CA TRP A 56 8.80 -1.35 10.30
C TRP A 56 8.40 -2.20 11.51
N ILE A 57 7.11 -2.33 11.75
CA ILE A 57 6.56 -3.16 12.84
C ILE A 57 6.01 -4.46 12.25
N ASN A 58 6.55 -5.59 12.69
CA ASN A 58 5.99 -6.89 12.34
C ASN A 58 4.72 -7.14 13.15
N ILE A 59 3.57 -7.11 12.48
CA ILE A 59 2.27 -7.39 13.10
C ILE A 59 1.98 -8.89 12.90
N PRO A 60 1.68 -9.65 13.95
CA PRO A 60 1.30 -11.06 13.81
C PRO A 60 0.07 -11.22 12.91
N LYS A 61 0.05 -12.29 12.12
CA LYS A 61 -1.06 -12.55 11.17
C LYS A 61 -2.40 -12.80 11.87
N ASP A 62 -2.35 -13.23 13.11
CA ASP A 62 -3.48 -13.52 14.01
C ASP A 62 -3.73 -12.40 15.02
N ALA A 63 -3.10 -11.24 14.85
CA ALA A 63 -3.33 -10.08 15.71
C ALA A 63 -4.80 -9.69 15.72
N SER A 64 -5.36 -9.57 16.92
CA SER A 64 -6.76 -9.14 17.08
C SER A 64 -6.91 -7.64 16.79
N PRO A 65 -8.03 -7.21 16.21
CA PRO A 65 -8.36 -5.79 16.10
C PRO A 65 -8.40 -5.12 17.47
N GLY A 66 -7.92 -3.87 17.50
CA GLY A 66 -7.90 -3.06 18.70
C GLY A 66 -7.01 -1.82 18.53
N PRO A 67 -7.03 -0.89 19.50
CA PRO A 67 -6.31 0.38 19.40
C PRO A 67 -4.79 0.23 19.17
N GLU A 68 -4.17 -0.74 19.83
CA GLU A 68 -2.73 -0.99 19.69
C GLU A 68 -2.40 -1.50 18.27
N THR A 69 -3.13 -2.50 17.79
CA THR A 69 -2.93 -3.07 16.46
C THR A 69 -3.22 -2.03 15.38
N SER A 70 -4.27 -1.22 15.56
CA SER A 70 -4.58 -0.11 14.65
C SER A 70 -3.44 0.90 14.59
N ALA A 71 -2.85 1.28 15.74
CA ALA A 71 -1.70 2.18 15.78
C ALA A 71 -0.48 1.62 15.05
N GLN A 72 -0.25 0.30 15.13
CA GLN A 72 0.82 -0.38 14.42
C GLN A 72 0.59 -0.39 12.90
N PHE A 73 -0.63 -0.67 12.44
CA PHE A 73 -0.99 -0.59 11.01
C PHE A 73 -0.85 0.83 10.47
N GLN A 74 -1.33 1.84 11.19
CA GLN A 74 -1.19 3.25 10.81
C GLN A 74 0.28 3.68 10.75
N HIS A 75 1.13 3.18 11.67
CA HIS A 75 2.56 3.42 11.61
C HIS A 75 3.16 2.82 10.33
N ASN A 76 2.84 1.58 10.01
CA ASN A 76 3.35 0.88 8.85
C ASN A 76 2.88 1.52 7.53
N GLU A 77 1.63 1.97 7.47
CA GLU A 77 1.11 2.67 6.30
C GLU A 77 1.85 4.01 6.06
N ARG A 78 2.05 4.81 7.12
CA ARG A 78 2.87 6.04 7.03
C ARG A 78 4.32 5.74 6.61
N TRP A 79 4.87 4.61 7.07
CA TRP A 79 6.18 4.15 6.66
C TRP A 79 6.22 3.87 5.15
N MET A 80 5.23 3.14 4.63
CA MET A 80 5.09 2.85 3.20
C MET A 80 4.97 4.12 2.36
N ARG A 81 4.20 5.10 2.78
CA ARG A 81 4.12 6.41 2.08
C ARG A 81 5.49 7.06 1.91
N ARG A 82 6.31 7.07 2.97
CA ARG A 82 7.67 7.63 2.90
C ARG A 82 8.58 6.81 1.99
N TYR A 83 8.45 5.49 2.04
CA TYR A 83 9.21 4.61 1.18
C TYR A 83 8.91 4.86 -0.31
N PHE A 84 7.64 5.00 -0.70
CA PHE A 84 7.26 5.29 -2.08
C PHE A 84 7.81 6.61 -2.61
N LYS A 85 7.93 7.63 -1.77
CA LYS A 85 8.60 8.89 -2.16
C LYS A 85 10.06 8.66 -2.56
N THR A 86 10.74 7.70 -1.95
CA THR A 86 12.11 7.34 -2.33
C THR A 86 12.19 6.54 -3.63
N LEU A 87 11.08 5.92 -4.04
CA LEU A 87 10.95 5.20 -5.31
C LEU A 87 10.47 6.09 -6.48
N GLY A 88 10.34 7.40 -6.25
CA GLY A 88 9.99 8.35 -7.30
C GLY A 88 8.51 8.68 -7.43
N PHE A 89 7.64 8.12 -6.60
CA PHE A 89 6.24 8.52 -6.55
C PHE A 89 6.07 9.81 -5.74
N SER A 90 5.35 10.79 -6.30
CA SER A 90 5.06 12.05 -5.60
C SER A 90 4.02 11.89 -4.50
N TRP A 91 3.14 10.90 -4.63
CA TRP A 91 2.05 10.62 -3.73
C TRP A 91 1.88 9.10 -3.51
N ALA A 92 1.55 8.70 -2.31
CA ALA A 92 1.15 7.34 -1.98
C ALA A 92 0.20 7.34 -0.79
N LYS A 93 -0.79 6.46 -0.79
CA LYS A 93 -1.75 6.30 0.31
C LYS A 93 -2.36 4.90 0.27
N ASN A 94 -2.73 4.39 1.45
CA ASN A 94 -3.36 3.08 1.60
C ASN A 94 -2.52 1.96 0.96
N VAL A 95 -1.22 1.96 1.29
CA VAL A 95 -0.23 1.04 0.74
C VAL A 95 0.19 0.01 1.78
N TYR A 96 0.27 -1.24 1.36
CA TYR A 96 0.68 -2.35 2.23
C TYR A 96 1.54 -3.38 1.46
N PRO A 97 2.51 -4.05 2.13
CA PRO A 97 3.51 -4.86 1.44
C PRO A 97 3.07 -6.29 1.14
N GLU A 98 2.17 -6.86 1.94
CA GLU A 98 1.78 -8.27 1.88
C GLU A 98 0.26 -8.43 1.81
N ASN A 99 -0.22 -9.68 1.57
CA ASN A 99 -1.64 -9.95 1.71
C ASN A 99 -2.05 -9.78 3.17
N LEU A 100 -2.97 -8.88 3.41
CA LEU A 100 -3.59 -8.75 4.72
C LEU A 100 -4.47 -9.98 4.99
N HIS A 101 -4.51 -10.39 6.25
CA HIS A 101 -5.37 -11.49 6.70
C HIS A 101 -6.68 -10.94 7.25
N SER A 102 -7.72 -11.80 7.26
CA SER A 102 -8.98 -11.45 7.90
C SER A 102 -8.76 -11.15 9.41
N PRO A 103 -9.40 -10.09 9.96
CA PRO A 103 -10.44 -9.27 9.30
C PRO A 103 -9.89 -8.06 8.49
N TYR A 104 -8.60 -7.76 8.52
CA TYR A 104 -8.00 -6.57 7.92
C TYR A 104 -8.06 -6.51 6.40
N SER A 105 -8.25 -7.66 5.73
CA SER A 105 -8.40 -7.74 4.27
C SER A 105 -9.81 -7.43 3.77
N LEU A 106 -10.82 -7.45 4.64
CA LEU A 106 -12.24 -7.48 4.23
C LEU A 106 -12.69 -6.20 3.50
N HIS A 107 -12.24 -5.05 3.98
CA HIS A 107 -12.61 -3.73 3.44
C HIS A 107 -11.47 -3.07 2.63
N ASN A 108 -10.46 -3.84 2.25
CA ASN A 108 -9.34 -3.32 1.46
C ASN A 108 -9.75 -2.74 0.11
N PRO A 109 -10.72 -3.33 -0.63
CA PRO A 109 -11.15 -2.76 -1.90
C PRO A 109 -11.71 -1.35 -1.75
N GLU A 110 -12.58 -1.13 -0.77
CA GLU A 110 -13.17 0.18 -0.47
C GLU A 110 -12.09 1.15 0.01
N TRP A 111 -11.25 0.73 0.93
CA TRP A 111 -10.16 1.54 1.48
C TRP A 111 -9.17 2.01 0.41
N THR A 112 -8.77 1.12 -0.52
CA THR A 112 -7.88 1.48 -1.63
C THR A 112 -8.58 2.31 -2.70
N THR A 113 -9.87 2.06 -2.98
CA THR A 113 -10.66 2.84 -3.94
C THR A 113 -10.78 4.30 -3.51
N VAL A 114 -11.04 4.54 -2.22
CA VAL A 114 -11.13 5.91 -1.68
C VAL A 114 -9.83 6.68 -1.90
N ALA A 115 -8.69 6.07 -1.61
CA ALA A 115 -7.40 6.70 -1.84
C ALA A 115 -7.13 6.96 -3.33
N ALA A 116 -7.57 6.07 -4.20
CA ALA A 116 -7.46 6.25 -5.66
C ALA A 116 -8.31 7.43 -6.14
N LEU A 117 -9.55 7.54 -5.68
CA LEU A 117 -10.46 8.66 -6.01
C LEU A 117 -9.92 10.00 -5.50
N GLU A 118 -9.37 10.04 -4.28
CA GLU A 118 -8.72 11.23 -3.72
C GLU A 118 -7.57 11.69 -4.62
N PHE A 119 -6.68 10.77 -5.02
CA PHE A 119 -5.58 11.11 -5.92
C PHE A 119 -6.05 11.64 -7.27
N ILE A 120 -7.07 11.02 -7.87
CA ILE A 120 -7.64 11.46 -9.15
C ILE A 120 -8.23 12.87 -9.00
N GLU A 121 -9.01 13.11 -7.95
CA GLU A 121 -9.64 14.43 -7.72
C GLU A 121 -8.60 15.54 -7.51
N GLU A 122 -7.51 15.25 -6.78
CA GLU A 122 -6.41 16.20 -6.56
C GLU A 122 -5.62 16.53 -7.84
N ASN A 123 -5.63 15.63 -8.85
CA ASN A 123 -4.76 15.75 -10.01
C ASN A 123 -5.47 15.77 -11.37
N LYS A 124 -6.82 15.80 -11.40
CA LYS A 124 -7.63 15.71 -12.63
C LYS A 124 -7.38 16.80 -13.67
N ASP A 125 -6.85 17.95 -13.25
CA ASP A 125 -6.61 19.11 -14.11
C ASP A 125 -5.23 19.07 -14.81
N GLY A 126 -4.42 18.04 -14.55
CA GLY A 126 -3.10 17.87 -15.13
C GLY A 126 -2.79 16.43 -15.52
N PRO A 127 -1.62 16.19 -16.13
CA PRO A 127 -1.20 14.84 -16.44
C PRO A 127 -0.88 14.08 -15.15
N PHE A 128 -1.47 12.91 -14.97
CA PHE A 128 -1.16 12.06 -13.84
C PHE A 128 -1.02 10.58 -14.23
N TYR A 129 -0.36 9.83 -13.37
CA TYR A 129 -0.25 8.39 -13.40
C TYR A 129 -0.59 7.83 -12.02
N LEU A 130 -1.61 6.99 -11.96
CA LEU A 130 -1.98 6.26 -10.75
C LEU A 130 -1.71 4.77 -10.93
N HIS A 131 -0.86 4.21 -10.08
CA HIS A 131 -0.66 2.77 -9.97
C HIS A 131 -1.55 2.22 -8.84
N LEU A 132 -2.71 1.69 -9.21
CA LEU A 132 -3.66 1.06 -8.28
C LEU A 132 -3.51 -0.46 -8.29
N CYS A 133 -3.00 -1.01 -7.19
CA CYS A 133 -2.78 -2.45 -7.00
C CYS A 133 -3.89 -3.05 -6.13
N SER A 134 -5.02 -3.41 -6.75
CA SER A 134 -6.12 -4.10 -6.08
C SER A 134 -5.80 -5.58 -5.87
N THR A 135 -6.20 -6.12 -4.71
CA THR A 135 -6.13 -7.56 -4.41
C THR A 135 -7.39 -8.34 -4.77
N LEU A 136 -8.40 -7.70 -5.35
CA LEU A 136 -9.67 -8.34 -5.72
C LEU A 136 -9.50 -9.54 -6.64
N LEU A 137 -8.50 -9.53 -7.51
CA LEU A 137 -8.21 -10.60 -8.47
C LEU A 137 -7.16 -11.60 -7.93
N HIS A 138 -6.64 -11.39 -6.75
CA HIS A 138 -5.73 -12.33 -6.10
C HIS A 138 -6.54 -13.51 -5.58
N GLY A 139 -6.63 -14.55 -6.37
CA GLY A 139 -7.48 -15.71 -6.06
C GLY A 139 -6.96 -16.57 -4.92
N PRO A 140 -7.80 -17.40 -4.31
CA PRO A 140 -9.26 -17.41 -4.32
C PRO A 140 -9.86 -16.61 -3.16
N ASP A 141 -9.69 -15.29 -3.15
CA ASP A 141 -10.22 -14.46 -2.08
C ASP A 141 -11.74 -14.26 -2.24
N LYS A 142 -12.50 -14.77 -1.28
CA LYS A 142 -13.94 -14.56 -1.18
C LYS A 142 -14.33 -13.58 -0.07
N SER A 143 -13.35 -12.89 0.49
CA SER A 143 -13.54 -11.99 1.65
C SER A 143 -14.49 -10.84 1.36
N TRP A 144 -14.49 -10.31 0.12
CA TRP A 144 -15.39 -9.24 -0.31
C TRP A 144 -16.89 -9.55 -0.09
N ARG A 145 -17.30 -10.83 -0.11
CA ARG A 145 -18.70 -11.24 0.16
C ARG A 145 -19.06 -11.16 1.63
N ARG A 146 -18.07 -11.12 2.52
CA ARG A 146 -18.27 -11.10 3.97
C ARG A 146 -18.08 -9.69 4.55
N SER A 147 -17.65 -8.74 3.73
CA SER A 147 -17.33 -7.38 4.18
C SER A 147 -18.54 -6.63 4.76
N MET A 148 -19.74 -6.97 4.27
CA MET A 148 -20.98 -6.32 4.70
C MET A 148 -21.34 -6.58 6.18
N ASP A 149 -20.88 -7.68 6.75
CA ASP A 149 -21.28 -8.15 8.08
C ASP A 149 -20.17 -8.01 9.14
N HIS A 150 -19.02 -7.49 8.76
CA HIS A 150 -17.86 -7.43 9.64
C HIS A 150 -17.60 -6.01 10.19
N PRO A 151 -17.01 -5.90 11.40
CA PRO A 151 -16.48 -4.63 11.86
C PRO A 151 -15.59 -3.97 10.81
N LEU A 152 -15.61 -2.65 10.76
CA LEU A 152 -14.84 -1.88 9.79
C LEU A 152 -13.34 -1.96 10.12
N VAL A 153 -12.66 -2.92 9.53
CA VAL A 153 -11.22 -3.14 9.70
C VAL A 153 -10.54 -3.16 8.34
N THR A 154 -9.53 -2.34 8.17
CA THR A 154 -8.76 -2.16 6.93
C THR A 154 -7.27 -2.37 7.18
N GLY A 155 -6.43 -2.17 6.18
CA GLY A 155 -4.97 -2.11 6.36
C GLY A 155 -4.47 -0.95 7.20
N GLU A 156 -5.36 -0.05 7.62
CA GLU A 156 -5.10 1.04 8.57
C GLU A 156 -5.53 0.69 10.01
N GLY A 157 -6.15 -0.48 10.18
CA GLY A 157 -6.73 -0.94 11.44
C GLY A 157 -8.24 -0.76 11.49
N GLU A 158 -8.78 -0.48 12.68
CA GLU A 158 -10.20 -0.20 12.87
C GLU A 158 -10.53 1.23 12.39
N VAL A 159 -11.61 1.36 11.62
CA VAL A 159 -12.12 2.64 11.13
C VAL A 159 -13.57 2.81 11.55
N GLU A 160 -13.99 4.05 11.83
CA GLU A 160 -15.36 4.36 12.28
C GLU A 160 -16.38 4.20 11.16
N SER A 161 -15.99 4.53 9.93
CA SER A 161 -16.83 4.40 8.74
C SER A 161 -15.95 4.27 7.50
N LEU A 162 -16.51 3.65 6.47
CA LEU A 162 -15.95 3.77 5.12
C LEU A 162 -16.60 4.98 4.46
N PRO A 163 -15.82 5.81 3.74
CA PRO A 163 -16.39 6.88 2.93
C PRO A 163 -17.39 6.30 1.94
N GLU A 164 -18.51 6.98 1.76
CA GLU A 164 -19.46 6.61 0.71
C GLU A 164 -18.77 6.72 -0.65
N VAL A 165 -18.62 5.60 -1.32
CA VAL A 165 -18.17 5.56 -2.71
C VAL A 165 -19.42 5.75 -3.56
N MET A 166 -19.63 6.97 -4.04
CA MET A 166 -20.70 7.27 -4.99
C MET A 166 -20.35 6.76 -6.39
#